data_3857d4ca5d71f5d2b184acd4f8417a9a
#
_entry.id   3857d4ca5d71f5d2b184acd4f8417a9a
#
_cell.length_a   1.000
_cell.length_b   1.000
_cell.length_c   1.000
_cell.angle_alpha   90.00
_cell.angle_beta   90.00
_cell.angle_gamma   90.00
#
_symmetry.space_group_name_H-M   'P 1'
#
loop_
_entity.id
_entity.type
_entity.pdbx_description
1 polymer ?
#
loop_
_entity_poly.entity_id
_entity_poly.type
_entity_poly.pdbx_seq_one_letter_code
_entity_poly.pdbx_strand_id
1 'polypeptide(L)'
;MRMSPTLTALLFGTALAGSGASSVRAEAPAASRAVTVLELFTSQGCSSCPPADALFVELSKNPEIIALTLPVTYWDYLGWKDTLGQDAFTKRQKFYAKARGDGQVYTPQAVIN
;
A
#
# COMPACT_ATOMS: atom_id res chain seq x y z
N MET A 1 -56.02 51.93 61.37
CA MET A 1 -54.88 52.76 60.97
C MET A 1 -53.63 51.89 60.86
N ARG A 2 -52.94 51.92 59.80
CA ARG A 2 -51.64 51.44 59.37
C ARG A 2 -51.70 50.29 58.33
N MET A 3 -51.48 50.72 57.10
CA MET A 3 -51.21 49.93 55.92
C MET A 3 -49.82 49.32 56.01
N SER A 4 -49.73 48.01 55.69
CA SER A 4 -48.44 47.35 55.39
C SER A 4 -48.40 46.98 53.93
N PRO A 5 -47.37 47.34 53.19
CA PRO A 5 -47.24 46.94 51.79
C PRO A 5 -46.66 45.54 51.68
N THR A 6 -47.34 44.70 50.90
CA THR A 6 -46.85 43.41 50.48
C THR A 6 -45.75 43.55 49.44
N LEU A 7 -44.56 43.04 49.76
CA LEU A 7 -43.42 43.02 48.89
C LEU A 7 -43.51 41.78 47.98
N THR A 8 -43.76 42.02 46.69
CA THR A 8 -43.78 40.94 45.68
C THR A 8 -42.35 40.68 45.20
N ALA A 9 -41.80 39.53 45.57
CA ALA A 9 -40.50 39.10 45.10
C ALA A 9 -40.64 38.45 43.69
N LEU A 10 -40.07 39.09 42.68
CA LEU A 10 -39.92 38.52 41.37
C LEU A 10 -38.70 37.54 41.39
N LEU A 11 -38.94 36.29 41.22
CA LEU A 11 -37.90 35.31 41.00
C LEU A 11 -37.53 35.30 39.51
N PHE A 12 -36.38 35.84 39.18
CA PHE A 12 -35.77 35.69 37.89
C PHE A 12 -35.13 34.31 37.80
N GLY A 13 -35.75 33.41 37.00
CA GLY A 13 -35.16 32.12 36.67
C GLY A 13 -34.10 32.32 35.57
N THR A 14 -32.86 32.12 35.91
CA THR A 14 -31.76 32.03 34.95
C THR A 14 -31.73 30.66 34.34
N ALA A 15 -32.15 30.54 33.04
CA ALA A 15 -31.96 29.35 32.25
C ALA A 15 -30.49 29.21 31.88
N LEU A 16 -29.78 28.22 32.42
CA LEU A 16 -28.48 27.80 31.93
C LEU A 16 -28.67 27.04 30.63
N ALA A 17 -28.33 27.66 29.49
CA ALA A 17 -28.16 27.01 28.25
C ALA A 17 -26.89 26.12 28.31
N GLY A 18 -27.08 24.81 28.45
CA GLY A 18 -26.00 23.85 28.38
C GLY A 18 -25.51 23.75 26.93
N SER A 19 -24.35 24.35 26.65
CA SER A 19 -23.63 24.13 25.40
C SER A 19 -23.10 22.70 25.38
N GLY A 20 -23.81 21.77 24.70
CA GLY A 20 -23.31 20.45 24.42
C GLY A 20 -22.11 20.53 23.47
N ALA A 21 -20.90 20.44 24.01
CA ALA A 21 -19.70 20.26 23.19
C ALA A 21 -19.77 18.86 22.57
N SER A 22 -20.13 18.80 21.28
CA SER A 22 -19.99 17.59 20.47
C SER A 22 -18.51 17.32 20.32
N SER A 23 -17.98 16.36 21.09
CA SER A 23 -16.64 15.83 20.92
C SER A 23 -16.58 15.10 19.58
N VAL A 24 -16.06 15.75 18.56
CA VAL A 24 -15.67 15.09 17.31
C VAL A 24 -14.53 14.14 17.67
N ARG A 25 -14.84 12.87 17.82
CA ARG A 25 -13.84 11.82 18.01
C ARG A 25 -13.10 11.67 16.69
N ALA A 26 -11.86 12.15 16.63
CA ALA A 26 -10.98 11.87 15.52
C ALA A 26 -10.78 10.35 15.49
N GLU A 27 -11.29 9.71 14.44
CA GLU A 27 -11.05 8.29 14.16
C GLU A 27 -9.55 8.15 13.88
N ALA A 28 -8.87 7.35 14.69
CA ALA A 28 -7.45 7.05 14.46
C ALA A 28 -7.32 6.46 13.04
N PRO A 29 -6.32 6.90 12.24
CA PRO A 29 -6.11 6.32 10.93
C PRO A 29 -5.97 4.81 11.09
N ALA A 30 -6.77 4.06 10.28
CA ALA A 30 -6.67 2.61 10.24
C ALA A 30 -5.20 2.26 10.05
N ALA A 31 -4.65 1.41 10.93
CA ALA A 31 -3.26 0.96 10.82
C ALA A 31 -3.04 0.46 9.39
N SER A 32 -2.11 1.09 8.65
CA SER A 32 -1.79 0.69 7.29
C SER A 32 -1.33 -0.76 7.36
N ARG A 33 -2.07 -1.68 6.75
CA ARG A 33 -1.63 -3.06 6.63
C ARG A 33 -0.32 -3.06 5.86
N ALA A 34 0.70 -3.69 6.41
CA ALA A 34 1.93 -3.91 5.70
C ALA A 34 1.64 -4.76 4.46
N VAL A 35 1.94 -4.23 3.29
CA VAL A 35 1.76 -4.93 2.01
C VAL A 35 3.11 -5.48 1.59
N THR A 36 3.16 -6.77 1.27
CA THR A 36 4.37 -7.40 0.72
C THR A 36 4.47 -7.11 -0.76
N VAL A 37 5.59 -6.58 -1.22
CA VAL A 37 5.88 -6.40 -2.64
C VAL A 37 6.75 -7.55 -3.13
N LEU A 38 6.30 -8.23 -4.19
CA LEU A 38 7.04 -9.28 -4.88
C LEU A 38 7.37 -8.79 -6.29
N GLU A 39 8.63 -8.85 -6.66
CA GLU A 39 9.10 -8.53 -8.01
C GLU A 39 9.68 -9.78 -8.66
N LEU A 40 9.11 -10.19 -9.79
CA LEU A 40 9.59 -11.32 -10.57
C LEU A 40 10.30 -10.82 -11.83
N PHE A 41 11.60 -11.02 -11.89
CA PHE A 41 12.37 -10.86 -13.12
C PHE A 41 12.20 -12.11 -13.97
N THR A 42 11.63 -11.94 -15.15
CA THR A 42 11.20 -13.02 -16.06
C THR A 42 11.46 -12.64 -17.50
N SER A 43 11.19 -13.52 -18.47
CA SER A 43 11.22 -13.24 -19.90
C SER A 43 10.44 -14.28 -20.67
N GLN A 44 9.80 -13.86 -21.78
CA GLN A 44 9.19 -14.79 -22.75
C GLN A 44 10.23 -15.71 -23.40
N GLY A 45 11.50 -15.32 -23.44
CA GLY A 45 12.61 -16.14 -23.95
C GLY A 45 13.22 -17.10 -22.92
N CYS A 46 12.75 -17.08 -21.69
CA CYS A 46 13.27 -17.90 -20.60
C CYS A 46 12.47 -19.19 -20.46
N SER A 47 13.05 -20.34 -20.78
CA SER A 47 12.36 -21.65 -20.77
C SER A 47 11.95 -22.14 -19.36
N SER A 48 12.61 -21.68 -18.32
CA SER A 48 12.31 -22.05 -16.92
C SER A 48 11.36 -21.06 -16.21
N CYS A 49 10.95 -19.98 -16.88
CA CYS A 49 10.13 -18.94 -16.28
C CYS A 49 8.63 -19.27 -16.14
N PRO A 50 7.98 -20.03 -17.04
CA PRO A 50 6.53 -20.21 -17.01
C PRO A 50 5.94 -20.67 -15.66
N PRO A 51 6.54 -21.59 -14.90
CA PRO A 51 6.00 -21.96 -13.58
C PRO A 51 6.03 -20.81 -12.58
N ALA A 52 7.06 -19.98 -12.60
CA ALA A 52 7.17 -18.81 -11.74
C ALA A 52 6.16 -17.74 -12.13
N ASP A 53 5.96 -17.50 -13.43
CA ASP A 53 4.96 -16.57 -13.95
C ASP A 53 3.55 -16.98 -13.50
N ALA A 54 3.21 -18.29 -13.60
CA ALA A 54 1.93 -18.82 -13.15
C ALA A 54 1.73 -18.63 -11.63
N LEU A 55 2.78 -18.86 -10.83
CA LEU A 55 2.74 -18.63 -9.39
C LEU A 55 2.45 -17.17 -9.05
N PHE A 56 3.06 -16.23 -9.77
CA PHE A 56 2.84 -14.81 -9.54
C PHE A 56 1.42 -14.37 -9.88
N VAL A 57 0.78 -14.96 -10.89
CA VAL A 57 -0.65 -14.77 -11.16
C VAL A 57 -1.50 -15.20 -9.96
N GLU A 58 -1.20 -16.35 -9.34
CA GLU A 58 -1.94 -16.78 -8.15
C GLU A 58 -1.68 -15.86 -6.94
N LEU A 59 -0.43 -15.47 -6.71
CA LEU A 59 -0.07 -14.57 -5.60
C LEU A 59 -0.73 -13.19 -5.74
N SER A 60 -0.93 -12.69 -6.96
CA SER A 60 -1.57 -11.40 -7.20
C SER A 60 -3.04 -11.34 -6.78
N LYS A 61 -3.67 -12.49 -6.53
CA LYS A 61 -5.05 -12.56 -6.01
C LYS A 61 -5.14 -12.26 -4.51
N ASN A 62 -4.01 -12.29 -3.80
CA ASN A 62 -3.97 -11.93 -2.38
C ASN A 62 -3.90 -10.41 -2.22
N PRO A 63 -4.89 -9.76 -1.54
CA PRO A 63 -4.91 -8.30 -1.37
C PRO A 63 -3.76 -7.76 -0.50
N GLU A 64 -3.03 -8.61 0.20
CA GLU A 64 -1.87 -8.23 1.02
C GLU A 64 -0.54 -8.32 0.24
N ILE A 65 -0.60 -8.71 -1.04
CA ILE A 65 0.56 -8.87 -1.92
C ILE A 65 0.41 -7.96 -3.14
N ILE A 66 1.46 -7.22 -3.44
CA ILE A 66 1.64 -6.56 -4.73
C ILE A 66 2.62 -7.42 -5.52
N ALA A 67 2.13 -8.19 -6.47
CA ALA A 67 2.94 -9.02 -7.35
C ALA A 67 3.21 -8.28 -8.67
N LEU A 68 4.47 -8.05 -8.98
CA LEU A 68 4.92 -7.36 -10.19
C LEU A 68 5.76 -8.32 -11.02
N THR A 69 5.46 -8.44 -12.31
CA THR A 69 6.33 -9.12 -13.28
C THR A 69 7.13 -8.08 -14.06
N LEU A 70 8.43 -8.26 -14.10
CA LEU A 70 9.40 -7.33 -14.69
C LEU A 70 10.20 -8.05 -15.77
N PRO A 71 9.68 -8.09 -17.02
CA PRO A 71 10.38 -8.78 -18.11
C PRO A 71 11.69 -8.09 -18.46
N VAL A 72 12.78 -8.86 -18.43
CA VAL A 72 14.14 -8.41 -18.78
C VAL A 72 14.43 -8.58 -20.26
N THR A 73 15.48 -7.92 -20.76
CA THR A 73 15.79 -7.88 -22.20
C THR A 73 16.94 -8.80 -22.61
N TYR A 74 17.68 -9.40 -21.68
CA TYR A 74 18.91 -10.12 -22.02
C TYR A 74 18.69 -11.55 -22.59
N TRP A 75 17.44 -11.98 -22.79
CA TRP A 75 17.10 -13.21 -23.53
C TRP A 75 16.72 -12.95 -25.00
N ASP A 76 16.57 -11.68 -25.41
CA ASP A 76 16.10 -11.32 -26.75
C ASP A 76 17.01 -11.81 -27.88
N TYR A 77 18.28 -12.09 -27.61
CA TYR A 77 19.25 -12.60 -28.58
C TYR A 77 18.92 -14.03 -29.08
N LEU A 78 18.02 -14.75 -28.41
CA LEU A 78 17.64 -16.14 -28.78
C LEU A 78 16.68 -16.22 -29.96
N GLY A 79 16.37 -15.09 -30.62
CA GLY A 79 15.51 -15.04 -31.81
C GLY A 79 14.06 -14.66 -31.52
N TRP A 80 13.67 -14.50 -30.28
CA TRP A 80 12.38 -13.94 -29.87
C TRP A 80 12.59 -12.75 -28.97
N LYS A 81 12.10 -11.58 -29.42
CA LYS A 81 12.13 -10.39 -28.59
C LYS A 81 10.90 -10.36 -27.69
N ASP A 82 11.09 -10.32 -26.40
CA ASP A 82 10.01 -10.12 -25.45
C ASP A 82 9.38 -8.73 -25.65
N THR A 83 8.12 -8.71 -26.08
CA THR A 83 7.40 -7.47 -26.36
C THR A 83 7.09 -6.65 -25.11
N LEU A 84 7.18 -7.25 -23.93
CA LEU A 84 7.00 -6.61 -22.62
C LEU A 84 8.34 -6.27 -21.97
N GLY A 85 9.46 -6.74 -22.53
CA GLY A 85 10.81 -6.54 -22.02
C GLY A 85 11.21 -5.07 -22.01
N GLN A 86 11.79 -4.62 -20.89
CA GLN A 86 12.28 -3.25 -20.74
C GLN A 86 13.68 -3.23 -20.15
N ASP A 87 14.56 -2.41 -20.73
CA ASP A 87 15.91 -2.20 -20.22
C ASP A 87 15.92 -1.67 -18.78
N ALA A 88 14.89 -0.92 -18.40
CA ALA A 88 14.73 -0.44 -17.04
C ALA A 88 14.62 -1.60 -16.04
N PHE A 89 13.93 -2.68 -16.39
CA PHE A 89 13.80 -3.86 -15.54
C PHE A 89 15.12 -4.63 -15.43
N THR A 90 15.85 -4.77 -16.53
CA THR A 90 17.20 -5.35 -16.53
C THR A 90 18.14 -4.54 -15.63
N LYS A 91 18.11 -3.21 -15.71
CA LYS A 91 18.91 -2.33 -14.85
C LYS A 91 18.52 -2.46 -13.38
N ARG A 92 17.23 -2.55 -13.07
CA ARG A 92 16.72 -2.74 -11.72
C ARG A 92 17.21 -4.07 -11.11
N GLN A 93 17.16 -5.15 -11.88
CA GLN A 93 17.69 -6.43 -11.43
C GLN A 93 19.19 -6.37 -11.13
N LYS A 94 19.97 -5.74 -12.02
CA LYS A 94 21.41 -5.53 -11.80
C LYS A 94 21.71 -4.68 -10.56
N PHE A 95 20.86 -3.69 -10.29
CA PHE A 95 20.96 -2.90 -9.06
C PHE A 95 20.80 -3.77 -7.81
N TYR A 96 19.77 -4.65 -7.79
CA TYR A 96 19.60 -5.59 -6.68
C TYR A 96 20.78 -6.55 -6.53
N ALA A 97 21.28 -7.11 -7.64
CA ALA A 97 22.44 -7.99 -7.62
C ALA A 97 23.69 -7.30 -7.04
N LYS A 98 23.91 -6.03 -7.40
CA LYS A 98 24.99 -5.22 -6.84
C LYS A 98 24.78 -4.96 -5.35
N ALA A 99 23.55 -4.62 -4.93
CA ALA A 99 23.24 -4.36 -3.52
C ALA A 99 23.42 -5.62 -2.64
N ARG A 100 23.13 -6.81 -3.16
CA ARG A 100 23.43 -8.10 -2.49
C ARG A 100 24.93 -8.41 -2.42
N GLY A 101 25.73 -7.85 -3.32
CA GLY A 101 27.17 -8.07 -3.40
C GLY A 101 27.60 -9.29 -4.22
N ASP A 102 26.66 -10.07 -4.78
CA ASP A 102 26.98 -11.26 -5.58
C ASP A 102 27.06 -10.98 -7.09
N GLY A 103 26.49 -9.88 -7.56
CA GLY A 103 26.43 -9.50 -8.98
C GLY A 103 25.65 -10.46 -9.88
N GLN A 104 24.96 -11.45 -9.30
CA GLN A 104 24.27 -12.51 -10.06
C GLN A 104 22.90 -12.05 -10.52
N VAL A 105 22.65 -12.14 -11.83
CA VAL A 105 21.32 -11.97 -12.44
C VAL A 105 20.94 -13.24 -13.19
N TYR A 106 19.73 -13.70 -13.00
CA TYR A 106 19.16 -14.89 -13.62
C TYR A 106 17.66 -14.79 -13.68
N THR A 107 17.01 -15.63 -14.48
CA THR A 107 15.54 -15.75 -14.52
C THR A 107 15.12 -17.20 -14.41
N PRO A 108 13.99 -17.48 -13.74
CA PRO A 108 13.19 -16.53 -12.97
C PRO A 108 13.89 -16.16 -11.67
N GLN A 109 13.81 -14.88 -11.27
CA GLN A 109 14.35 -14.41 -9.99
C GLN A 109 13.31 -13.56 -9.30
N ALA A 110 12.93 -13.92 -8.07
CA ALA A 110 12.02 -13.14 -7.25
C ALA A 110 12.79 -12.29 -6.22
N VAL A 111 12.34 -11.06 -6.03
CA VAL A 111 12.79 -10.16 -4.96
C VAL A 111 11.58 -9.86 -4.09
N ILE A 112 11.77 -10.00 -2.78
CA ILE A 112 10.74 -9.80 -1.76
C ILE A 112 11.22 -8.70 -0.82
N ASN A 113 10.40 -7.70 -0.57
CA ASN A 113 10.72 -6.64 0.40
C ASN A 113 10.14 -6.93 1.79
#